data_450dbc56698cb522062cae8ad9006c32
#
_entry.id   450dbc56698cb522062cae8ad9006c32
#
_cell.length_a   1.000
_cell.length_b   1.000
_cell.length_c   1.000
_cell.angle_alpha   90.00
_cell.angle_beta   90.00
_cell.angle_gamma   90.00
#
_symmetry.space_group_name_H-M   'P 1'
#
loop_
_entity.id
_entity.type
_entity.pdbx_description
1 polymer ?
#
loop_
_entity_poly.entity_id
_entity_poly.type
_entity_poly.pdbx_seq_one_letter_code
_entity_poly.pdbx_strand_id
1 'polypeptide(L)' 'MSEGKMLANQKTIVRNQKAILANQTALRANQTTIKKNQATLLKNQASILKNQGAFNTIIENQKEILARLNK' A
#
# COMPACT_ATOMS: atom_id res chain seq x y z
N MET A 1 -27.49 -40.49 12.52
CA MET A 1 -26.10 -40.16 12.89
C MET A 1 -25.92 -40.39 14.39
N SER A 2 -24.83 -40.99 14.82
CA SER A 2 -24.54 -41.21 16.23
C SER A 2 -24.16 -39.89 16.91
N GLU A 3 -24.34 -39.85 18.25
CA GLU A 3 -23.91 -38.68 19.04
C GLU A 3 -22.43 -38.41 18.90
N GLY A 4 -21.59 -39.47 18.84
CA GLY A 4 -20.17 -39.34 18.66
C GLY A 4 -19.81 -38.64 17.34
N LYS A 5 -20.49 -39.00 16.27
CA LYS A 5 -20.29 -38.35 14.96
C LYS A 5 -20.78 -36.91 14.97
N MET A 6 -21.87 -36.62 15.65
CA MET A 6 -22.41 -35.27 15.78
C MET A 6 -21.43 -34.38 16.55
N LEU A 7 -20.88 -34.89 17.67
CA LEU A 7 -19.87 -34.16 18.44
C LEU A 7 -18.61 -33.88 17.61
N ALA A 8 -18.15 -34.88 16.85
CA ALA A 8 -16.97 -34.72 15.98
C ALA A 8 -17.22 -33.64 14.95
N ASN A 9 -18.40 -33.62 14.34
CA ASN A 9 -18.76 -32.59 13.36
C ASN A 9 -18.81 -31.20 13.99
N GLN A 10 -19.38 -31.10 15.20
CA GLN A 10 -19.46 -29.82 15.90
C GLN A 10 -18.05 -29.29 16.22
N LYS A 11 -17.15 -30.14 16.65
CA LYS A 11 -15.75 -29.78 16.91
C LYS A 11 -15.06 -29.27 15.64
N THR A 12 -15.32 -29.93 14.52
CA THR A 12 -14.79 -29.52 13.22
C THR A 12 -15.33 -28.16 12.83
N ILE A 13 -16.61 -27.92 13.01
CA ILE A 13 -17.25 -26.62 12.70
C ILE A 13 -16.61 -25.53 13.55
N VAL A 14 -16.45 -25.76 14.85
CA VAL A 14 -15.84 -24.76 15.74
C VAL A 14 -14.39 -24.44 15.31
N ARG A 15 -13.63 -25.46 14.95
CA ARG A 15 -12.26 -25.25 14.45
C ARG A 15 -12.25 -24.43 13.17
N ASN A 16 -13.15 -24.74 12.27
CA ASN A 16 -13.27 -24.01 11.00
C ASN A 16 -13.64 -22.54 11.24
N GLN A 17 -14.56 -22.29 12.17
CA GLN A 17 -14.95 -20.93 12.53
C GLN A 17 -13.79 -20.14 13.09
N LYS A 18 -12.96 -20.75 13.95
CA LYS A 18 -11.77 -20.12 14.50
C LYS A 18 -10.76 -19.77 13.41
N ALA A 19 -10.59 -20.70 12.46
CA ALA A 19 -9.68 -20.46 11.33
C ALA A 19 -10.18 -19.30 10.45
N ILE A 20 -11.49 -19.24 10.21
CA ILE A 20 -12.09 -18.14 9.43
C ILE A 20 -11.87 -16.80 10.15
N LEU A 21 -12.12 -16.76 11.46
CA LEU A 21 -11.91 -15.53 12.23
C LEU A 21 -10.45 -15.07 12.20
N ALA A 22 -9.52 -16.03 12.33
CA ALA A 22 -8.09 -15.71 12.25
C ALA A 22 -7.73 -15.17 10.88
N ASN A 23 -8.26 -15.76 9.81
CA ASN A 23 -8.04 -15.29 8.44
C ASN A 23 -8.61 -13.89 8.23
N GLN A 24 -9.79 -13.62 8.75
CA GLN A 24 -10.41 -12.29 8.65
C GLN A 24 -9.57 -11.24 9.36
N THR A 25 -9.01 -11.57 10.52
CA THR A 25 -8.13 -10.67 11.25
C THR A 25 -6.87 -10.37 10.44
N ALA A 26 -6.26 -11.40 9.83
CA ALA A 26 -5.09 -11.23 8.98
C ALA A 26 -5.41 -10.36 7.76
N LEU A 27 -6.56 -10.58 7.13
CA LEU A 27 -7.00 -9.79 5.98
C LEU A 27 -7.16 -8.31 6.35
N ARG A 28 -7.75 -8.02 7.50
CA ARG A 28 -7.91 -6.64 7.96
C ARG A 28 -6.57 -5.98 8.22
N ALA A 29 -5.63 -6.71 8.84
CA ALA A 29 -4.29 -6.21 9.06
C ALA A 29 -3.59 -5.91 7.74
N ASN A 30 -3.74 -6.79 6.75
CA ASN A 30 -3.16 -6.59 5.41
C ASN A 30 -3.77 -5.38 4.72
N GLN A 31 -5.08 -5.18 4.84
CA GLN A 31 -5.76 -4.00 4.27
C GLN A 31 -5.23 -2.70 4.88
N THR A 32 -5.00 -2.70 6.19
CA THR A 32 -4.42 -1.54 6.88
C THR A 32 -3.02 -1.25 6.35
N THR A 33 -2.20 -2.28 6.16
CA THR A 33 -0.86 -2.14 5.59
C THR A 33 -0.91 -1.59 4.17
N ILE A 34 -1.82 -2.10 3.34
CA ILE A 34 -2.01 -1.63 1.96
C ILE A 34 -2.36 -0.14 1.95
N LYS A 35 -3.29 0.29 2.80
CA LYS A 35 -3.68 1.70 2.90
C LYS A 35 -2.50 2.59 3.28
N LYS A 36 -1.67 2.15 4.23
CA LYS A 36 -0.47 2.88 4.62
C LYS A 36 0.52 2.98 3.47
N ASN A 37 0.71 1.88 2.74
CA ASN A 37 1.60 1.84 1.58
C ASN A 37 1.11 2.78 0.49
N GLN A 38 -0.20 2.81 0.23
CA GLN A 38 -0.80 3.73 -0.74
C GLN A 38 -0.56 5.17 -0.36
N ALA A 39 -0.72 5.52 0.93
CA ALA A 39 -0.44 6.87 1.41
C ALA A 39 1.02 7.25 1.22
N THR A 40 1.95 6.33 1.48
CA THR A 40 3.38 6.53 1.26
C THR A 40 3.68 6.75 -0.22
N LEU A 41 3.07 5.95 -1.10
CA LEU A 41 3.23 6.10 -2.54
C LEU A 41 2.77 7.47 -3.03
N LEU A 42 1.63 7.95 -2.53
CA LEU A 42 1.13 9.28 -2.89
C LEU A 42 2.09 10.38 -2.45
N LYS A 43 2.65 10.28 -1.26
CA LYS A 43 3.67 11.22 -0.77
C LYS A 43 4.92 11.19 -1.64
N ASN A 44 5.36 9.99 -2.03
CA ASN A 44 6.53 9.84 -2.88
C ASN A 44 6.27 10.44 -4.26
N GLN A 45 5.09 10.24 -4.83
CA GLN A 45 4.70 10.84 -6.10
C GLN A 45 4.72 12.36 -6.03
N ALA A 46 4.20 12.93 -4.93
CA ALA A 46 4.20 14.37 -4.73
C ALA A 46 5.64 14.91 -4.65
N SER A 47 6.53 14.20 -3.98
CA SER A 47 7.95 14.56 -3.89
C SER A 47 8.64 14.50 -5.25
N ILE A 48 8.33 13.47 -6.04
CA ILE A 48 8.87 13.32 -7.41
C ILE A 48 8.43 14.49 -8.28
N LEU A 49 7.15 14.85 -8.25
CA LEU A 49 6.63 15.99 -9.01
C LEU A 49 7.32 17.30 -8.61
N LYS A 50 7.53 17.49 -7.33
CA LYS A 50 8.21 18.66 -6.80
C LYS A 50 9.66 18.72 -7.31
N ASN A 51 10.35 17.58 -7.29
CA ASN A 51 11.72 17.48 -7.77
C ASN A 51 11.80 17.74 -9.27
N GLN A 52 10.83 17.24 -10.05
CA GLN A 52 10.75 17.50 -11.48
C GLN A 52 10.55 18.99 -11.77
N GLY A 53 9.72 19.66 -10.96
CA GLY A 53 9.52 21.10 -11.07
C GLY A 53 10.80 21.88 -10.83
N ALA A 54 11.56 21.50 -9.77
CA ALA A 54 12.86 22.11 -9.48
C ALA A 54 13.84 21.87 -10.61
N PHE A 55 13.84 20.69 -11.20
CA PHE A 55 14.70 20.33 -12.32
C PHE A 55 14.41 21.19 -13.54
N ASN A 56 13.14 21.41 -13.85
CA ASN A 56 12.73 22.27 -14.96
C ASN A 56 13.19 23.71 -14.73
N THR A 57 13.14 24.20 -13.52
CA THR A 57 13.63 25.53 -13.17
C THR A 57 15.14 25.65 -13.43
N ILE A 58 15.90 24.63 -13.04
CA ILE A 58 17.35 24.58 -13.31
C ILE A 58 17.63 24.63 -14.81
N ILE A 59 16.90 23.83 -15.59
CA ILE A 59 17.05 23.80 -17.06
C ILE A 59 16.76 25.18 -17.66
N GLU A 60 15.71 25.83 -17.24
CA GLU A 60 15.35 27.16 -17.72
C GLU A 60 16.43 28.19 -17.38
N ASN A 61 16.96 28.14 -16.16
CA ASN A 61 18.05 29.02 -15.73
C ASN A 61 19.31 28.81 -16.57
N GLN A 62 19.63 27.55 -16.89
CA GLN A 62 20.79 27.24 -17.73
C GLN A 62 20.62 27.79 -19.15
N LYS A 63 19.43 27.66 -19.70
CA LYS A 63 19.12 28.24 -21.05
C LYS A 63 19.30 29.73 -21.05
N GLU A 64 18.85 30.42 -20.02
CA GLU A 64 18.97 31.86 -19.87
C GLU A 64 20.43 32.29 -19.78
N ILE A 65 21.23 31.58 -18.97
CA ILE A 65 22.67 31.84 -18.80
C ILE A 65 23.37 31.68 -20.15
N LEU A 66 23.10 30.61 -20.90
CA LEU A 66 23.70 30.36 -22.17
C LEU A 66 23.35 31.46 -23.15
N ALA A 67 22.09 31.90 -23.18
CA ALA A 67 21.64 32.96 -24.07
C ALA A 67 22.39 34.27 -23.78
N ARG A 68 22.63 34.60 -22.52
CA ARG A 68 23.37 35.80 -22.11
C ARG A 68 24.86 35.72 -22.50
N LEU A 69 25.46 34.54 -22.34
CA LEU A 69 26.86 34.32 -22.71
C LEU A 69 27.12 34.44 -24.20
N ASN A 70 26.12 34.09 -24.99
CA ASN A 70 26.24 34.11 -26.49
C ASN A 70 25.94 35.45 -27.13
N LYS A 71 25.64 36.46 -26.37
CA LYS A 71 25.39 37.82 -26.88
C LYS A 71 26.66 38.56 -27.27
#